data_01c8319a8e43c2f0df7d5f9c09ac0b2e
#
_entry.id   01c8319a8e43c2f0df7d5f9c09ac0b2e
#
_cell.length_a   1.000
_cell.length_b   1.000
_cell.length_c   1.000
_cell.angle_alpha   90.00
_cell.angle_beta   90.00
_cell.angle_gamma   90.00
#
_symmetry.space_group_name_H-M   'P 1'
#
loop_
_entity.id
_entity.type
_entity.pdbx_description
1 polymer ?
#
loop_
_entity_poly.entity_id
_entity_poly.type
_entity_poly.pdbx_seq_one_letter_code
_entity_poly.pdbx_strand_id
1 'polypeptide(L)'
;MGEKKLSFDDVKVGDEAPVIWHKLTRTDLVKYAGASGDFNPMHHDEVAAQASGQPSVFGHGMFSMGILGSALTDYVGVGNVTRYQVRFARQTWPDEVLSSKIVVTGKREEDGQKLIDLAVTLSNGEGEDKVVGEATAALV
;
A
#
# COMPACT_ATOMS: atom_id res chain seq x y z
N MET A 1 14.22 14.69 -17.42
CA MET A 1 14.15 15.63 -16.29
C MET A 1 14.09 14.84 -15.02
N GLY A 2 14.99 15.11 -14.11
CA GLY A 2 15.02 14.41 -12.82
C GLY A 2 13.81 14.81 -11.98
N GLU A 3 13.08 13.83 -11.47
CA GLU A 3 12.13 14.07 -10.39
C GLU A 3 12.89 14.65 -9.22
N LYS A 4 12.33 15.68 -8.59
CA LYS A 4 12.93 16.26 -7.39
C LYS A 4 12.87 15.20 -6.28
N LYS A 5 14.03 14.69 -5.86
CA LYS A 5 14.10 13.74 -4.76
C LYS A 5 13.64 14.41 -3.48
N LEU A 6 12.80 13.71 -2.71
CA LEU A 6 12.41 14.16 -1.39
C LEU A 6 13.65 14.23 -0.50
N SER A 7 13.90 15.38 0.12
CA SER A 7 15.01 15.55 1.06
C SER A 7 14.51 15.69 2.48
N PHE A 8 15.32 15.27 3.43
CA PHE A 8 14.97 15.34 4.86
C PHE A 8 14.64 16.77 5.30
N ASP A 9 15.41 17.75 4.84
CA ASP A 9 15.22 19.14 5.27
C ASP A 9 13.93 19.76 4.73
N ASP A 10 13.44 19.28 3.58
CA ASP A 10 12.23 19.80 2.95
C ASP A 10 10.94 19.16 3.48
N VAL A 11 11.06 18.02 4.17
CA VAL A 11 9.91 17.30 4.70
C VAL A 11 9.52 17.86 6.06
N LYS A 12 8.22 18.01 6.28
CA LYS A 12 7.64 18.44 7.56
C LYS A 12 6.67 17.39 8.09
N VAL A 13 6.61 17.24 9.39
CA VAL A 13 5.58 16.43 10.04
C VAL A 13 4.20 16.96 9.63
N GLY A 14 3.34 16.08 9.19
CA GLY A 14 2.02 16.41 8.64
C GLY A 14 1.97 16.48 7.13
N ASP A 15 3.10 16.46 6.44
CA ASP A 15 3.13 16.40 4.98
C ASP A 15 2.50 15.10 4.50
N GLU A 16 1.76 15.18 3.39
CA GLU A 16 1.12 14.02 2.77
C GLU A 16 1.70 13.77 1.38
N ALA A 17 1.90 12.50 1.08
CA ALA A 17 2.29 12.08 -0.27
C ALA A 17 1.13 12.29 -1.25
N PRO A 18 1.43 12.42 -2.56
CA PRO A 18 0.37 12.39 -3.57
C PRO A 18 -0.47 11.12 -3.44
N VAL A 19 -1.79 11.27 -3.58
CA VAL A 19 -2.72 10.15 -3.52
C VAL A 19 -2.61 9.31 -4.78
N ILE A 20 -2.44 8.01 -4.64
CA ILE A 20 -2.47 7.05 -5.72
C ILE A 20 -3.81 6.34 -5.71
N TRP A 21 -4.44 6.21 -6.88
CA TRP A 21 -5.73 5.56 -7.06
C TRP A 21 -5.56 4.28 -7.87
N HIS A 22 -6.24 3.23 -7.47
CA HIS A 22 -6.25 1.97 -8.21
C HIS A 22 -7.62 1.32 -8.13
N LYS A 23 -8.24 1.11 -9.29
CA LYS A 23 -9.47 0.31 -9.36
C LYS A 23 -9.10 -1.16 -9.43
N LEU A 24 -9.52 -1.93 -8.42
CA LEU A 24 -9.26 -3.37 -8.37
C LEU A 24 -10.12 -4.09 -9.40
N THR A 25 -9.48 -4.88 -10.26
CA THR A 25 -10.17 -5.68 -11.27
C THR A 25 -9.93 -7.16 -11.06
N ARG A 26 -10.82 -8.00 -11.60
CA ARG A 26 -10.61 -9.45 -11.57
C ARG A 26 -9.36 -9.85 -12.32
N THR A 27 -9.01 -9.12 -13.39
CA THR A 27 -7.75 -9.33 -14.12
C THR A 27 -6.52 -9.08 -13.24
N ASP A 28 -6.57 -8.09 -12.36
CA ASP A 28 -5.51 -7.85 -11.38
C ASP A 28 -5.26 -9.08 -10.50
N LEU A 29 -6.35 -9.73 -10.04
CA LEU A 29 -6.25 -10.91 -9.18
C LEU A 29 -5.60 -12.08 -9.93
N VAL A 30 -5.95 -12.26 -11.21
CA VAL A 30 -5.35 -13.31 -12.05
C VAL A 30 -3.87 -13.04 -12.27
N LYS A 31 -3.51 -11.81 -12.62
CA LYS A 31 -2.11 -11.41 -12.85
C LYS A 31 -1.28 -11.57 -11.60
N TYR A 32 -1.81 -11.12 -10.46
CA TYR A 32 -1.10 -11.21 -9.19
C TYR A 32 -0.91 -12.66 -8.74
N ALA A 33 -1.92 -13.51 -8.90
CA ALA A 33 -1.81 -14.94 -8.62
C ALA A 33 -0.66 -15.56 -9.43
N GLY A 34 -0.56 -15.22 -10.71
CA GLY A 34 0.52 -15.70 -11.58
C GLY A 34 1.90 -15.17 -11.18
N ALA A 35 1.98 -13.90 -10.82
CA ALA A 35 3.24 -13.25 -10.44
C ALA A 35 3.74 -13.70 -9.06
N SER A 36 2.85 -13.88 -8.11
CA SER A 36 3.20 -14.21 -6.71
C SER A 36 3.26 -15.70 -6.42
N GLY A 37 2.61 -16.52 -7.25
CA GLY A 37 2.42 -17.95 -6.97
C GLY A 37 1.31 -18.22 -5.95
N ASP A 38 0.55 -17.21 -5.55
CA ASP A 38 -0.58 -17.39 -4.63
C ASP A 38 -1.84 -17.71 -5.42
N PHE A 39 -2.09 -19.00 -5.62
CA PHE A 39 -3.21 -19.53 -6.37
C PHE A 39 -4.38 -19.95 -5.46
N ASN A 40 -4.51 -19.36 -4.29
CA ASN A 40 -5.64 -19.64 -3.41
C ASN A 40 -6.96 -19.40 -4.18
N PRO A 41 -7.87 -20.39 -4.24
CA PRO A 41 -9.13 -20.26 -4.99
C PRO A 41 -10.00 -19.07 -4.59
N MET A 42 -9.85 -18.56 -3.38
CA MET A 42 -10.59 -17.38 -2.92
C MET A 42 -10.32 -16.13 -3.77
N HIS A 43 -9.23 -16.11 -4.53
CA HIS A 43 -8.85 -14.97 -5.34
C HIS A 43 -9.22 -15.10 -6.81
N HIS A 44 -9.61 -16.30 -7.28
CA HIS A 44 -9.87 -16.51 -8.70
C HIS A 44 -11.06 -17.42 -9.02
N ASP A 45 -11.56 -18.18 -8.06
CA ASP A 45 -12.67 -19.12 -8.28
C ASP A 45 -13.92 -18.63 -7.56
N GLU A 46 -14.82 -18.01 -8.33
CA GLU A 46 -16.08 -17.46 -7.80
C GLU A 46 -16.93 -18.52 -7.11
N VAL A 47 -17.01 -19.71 -7.70
CA VAL A 47 -17.80 -20.81 -7.13
C VAL A 47 -17.25 -21.25 -5.79
N ALA A 48 -15.93 -21.41 -5.71
CA ALA A 48 -15.27 -21.79 -4.46
C ALA A 48 -15.40 -20.70 -3.39
N ALA A 49 -15.24 -19.43 -3.77
CA ALA A 49 -15.38 -18.29 -2.86
C ALA A 49 -16.79 -18.23 -2.27
N GLN A 50 -17.82 -18.35 -3.10
CA GLN A 50 -19.21 -18.34 -2.65
C GLN A 50 -19.56 -19.56 -1.79
N ALA A 51 -19.03 -20.73 -2.13
CA ALA A 51 -19.19 -21.94 -1.32
C ALA A 51 -18.58 -21.79 0.08
N SER A 52 -17.56 -20.96 0.22
CA SER A 52 -16.92 -20.64 1.49
C SER A 52 -17.62 -19.53 2.28
N GLY A 53 -18.72 -19.00 1.78
CA GLY A 53 -19.49 -17.95 2.42
C GLY A 53 -19.07 -16.51 2.05
N GLN A 54 -18.18 -16.35 1.09
CA GLN A 54 -17.79 -15.03 0.60
C GLN A 54 -18.74 -14.57 -0.51
N PRO A 55 -19.00 -13.26 -0.64
CA PRO A 55 -19.87 -12.74 -1.71
C PRO A 55 -19.25 -12.91 -3.11
N SER A 56 -17.94 -12.91 -3.20
CA SER A 56 -17.19 -13.10 -4.47
C SER A 56 -15.74 -13.44 -4.16
N VAL A 57 -14.92 -13.56 -5.20
CA VAL A 57 -13.47 -13.55 -5.04
C VAL A 57 -13.04 -12.21 -4.48
N PHE A 58 -11.93 -12.17 -3.75
CA PHE A 58 -11.40 -10.94 -3.15
C PHE A 58 -9.89 -10.83 -3.38
N GLY A 59 -9.39 -9.61 -3.22
CA GLY A 59 -7.99 -9.30 -3.49
C GLY A 59 -7.04 -9.96 -2.50
N HIS A 60 -5.85 -10.30 -2.99
CA HIS A 60 -4.75 -10.73 -2.14
C HIS A 60 -4.35 -9.59 -1.20
N GLY A 61 -4.17 -9.87 0.08
CA GLY A 61 -3.68 -8.87 1.03
C GLY A 61 -2.32 -8.29 0.60
N MET A 62 -1.42 -9.17 0.15
CA MET A 62 -0.09 -8.73 -0.31
C MET A 62 -0.15 -7.86 -1.57
N PHE A 63 -1.16 -8.04 -2.43
CA PHE A 63 -1.36 -7.15 -3.58
C PHE A 63 -1.73 -5.73 -3.11
N SER A 64 -2.61 -5.62 -2.14
CA SER A 64 -2.98 -4.34 -1.53
C SER A 64 -1.79 -3.69 -0.83
N MET A 65 -1.00 -4.48 -0.10
CA MET A 65 0.25 -4.00 0.49
C MET A 65 1.22 -3.49 -0.57
N GLY A 66 1.28 -4.15 -1.73
CA GLY A 66 2.10 -3.73 -2.86
C GLY A 66 1.65 -2.43 -3.49
N ILE A 67 0.33 -2.21 -3.64
CA ILE A 67 -0.21 -0.93 -4.15
C ILE A 67 0.22 0.21 -3.22
N LEU A 68 0.01 0.04 -1.93
CA LEU A 68 0.39 1.05 -0.93
C LEU A 68 1.91 1.23 -0.89
N GLY A 69 2.66 0.14 -1.01
CA GLY A 69 4.13 0.17 -1.07
C GLY A 69 4.67 0.92 -2.28
N SER A 70 4.01 0.80 -3.44
CA SER A 70 4.37 1.57 -4.64
C SER A 70 4.16 3.07 -4.42
N ALA A 71 3.06 3.46 -3.80
CA ALA A 71 2.80 4.86 -3.45
C ALA A 71 3.88 5.37 -2.48
N LEU A 72 4.29 4.54 -1.53
CA LEU A 72 5.33 4.88 -0.56
C LEU A 72 6.69 5.09 -1.25
N THR A 73 7.12 4.15 -2.09
CA THR A 73 8.41 4.26 -2.79
C THR A 73 8.43 5.37 -3.82
N ASP A 74 7.30 5.69 -4.44
CA ASP A 74 7.18 6.84 -5.33
C ASP A 74 7.41 8.15 -4.58
N TYR A 75 6.98 8.21 -3.32
CA TYR A 75 7.13 9.41 -2.49
C TYR A 75 8.55 9.55 -1.92
N VAL A 76 9.06 8.51 -1.28
CA VAL A 76 10.33 8.59 -0.54
C VAL A 76 11.54 8.17 -1.37
N GLY A 77 11.35 7.53 -2.49
CA GLY A 77 12.41 7.01 -3.35
C GLY A 77 12.64 5.51 -3.16
N VAL A 78 12.87 4.84 -4.29
CA VAL A 78 13.22 3.40 -4.30
C VAL A 78 14.55 3.20 -3.58
N GLY A 79 14.59 2.24 -2.67
CA GLY A 79 15.79 1.93 -1.88
C GLY A 79 15.88 2.69 -0.57
N ASN A 80 14.99 3.65 -0.30
CA ASN A 80 15.02 4.46 0.91
C ASN A 80 14.16 3.90 2.05
N VAL A 81 13.22 3.02 1.76
CA VAL A 81 12.36 2.42 2.80
C VAL A 81 13.18 1.43 3.62
N THR A 82 13.28 1.67 4.92
CA THR A 82 14.01 0.80 5.84
C THR A 82 13.10 -0.08 6.67
N ARG A 83 11.82 0.29 6.79
CA ARG A 83 10.81 -0.48 7.51
C ARG A 83 9.46 -0.23 6.88
N TYR A 84 8.69 -1.29 6.67
CA TYR A 84 7.31 -1.22 6.18
C TYR A 84 6.52 -2.36 6.80
N GLN A 85 5.52 -2.02 7.60
CA GLN A 85 4.70 -2.98 8.31
C GLN A 85 3.25 -2.56 8.23
N VAL A 86 2.39 -3.51 7.86
CA VAL A 86 0.95 -3.27 7.74
C VAL A 86 0.13 -4.36 8.40
N ARG A 87 -1.10 -4.04 8.68
CA ARG A 87 -2.14 -4.96 9.09
C ARG A 87 -3.23 -4.96 8.02
N PHE A 88 -3.68 -6.15 7.62
CA PHE A 88 -4.81 -6.31 6.71
C PHE A 88 -6.09 -6.17 7.52
N ALA A 89 -6.76 -5.03 7.40
CA ALA A 89 -7.92 -4.71 8.20
C ALA A 89 -9.22 -5.26 7.59
N ARG A 90 -9.34 -5.18 6.25
CA ARG A 90 -10.52 -5.65 5.50
C ARG A 90 -10.12 -6.17 4.14
N GLN A 91 -10.96 -7.06 3.61
CA GLN A 91 -10.81 -7.58 2.25
C GLN A 91 -11.10 -6.50 1.22
N THR A 92 -10.45 -6.63 0.06
CA THR A 92 -10.71 -5.79 -1.10
C THR A 92 -11.53 -6.57 -2.12
N TRP A 93 -12.45 -5.88 -2.78
CA TRP A 93 -13.39 -6.51 -3.70
C TRP A 93 -13.19 -6.00 -5.13
N PRO A 94 -13.47 -6.84 -6.15
CA PRO A 94 -13.47 -6.36 -7.53
C PRO A 94 -14.33 -5.11 -7.69
N ASP A 95 -13.85 -4.18 -8.51
CA ASP A 95 -14.45 -2.88 -8.83
C ASP A 95 -14.34 -1.82 -7.73
N GLU A 96 -13.81 -2.13 -6.55
CA GLU A 96 -13.51 -1.10 -5.57
C GLU A 96 -12.37 -0.19 -6.07
N VAL A 97 -12.52 1.10 -5.83
CA VAL A 97 -11.45 2.08 -6.10
C VAL A 97 -10.68 2.30 -4.80
N LEU A 98 -9.43 1.87 -4.82
CA LEU A 98 -8.55 1.96 -3.66
C LEU A 98 -7.69 3.22 -3.76
N SER A 99 -7.48 3.89 -2.63
CA SER A 99 -6.65 5.10 -2.58
C SER A 99 -5.67 5.05 -1.42
N SER A 100 -4.48 5.58 -1.66
CA SER A 100 -3.43 5.67 -0.65
C SER A 100 -3.53 6.94 0.16
N LYS A 101 -3.17 6.86 1.44
CA LYS A 101 -2.93 8.01 2.29
C LYS A 101 -1.62 7.77 3.05
N ILE A 102 -0.65 8.63 2.84
CA ILE A 102 0.67 8.53 3.45
C ILE A 102 1.01 9.88 4.07
N VAL A 103 1.20 9.88 5.39
CA VAL A 103 1.41 11.10 6.16
C VAL A 103 2.71 10.97 6.94
N VAL A 104 3.55 11.99 6.89
CA VAL A 104 4.76 12.07 7.71
C VAL A 104 4.37 12.33 9.16
N THR A 105 4.73 11.42 10.05
CA THR A 105 4.39 11.49 11.48
C THR A 105 5.55 11.88 12.36
N GLY A 106 6.78 11.74 11.88
CA GLY A 106 7.97 12.07 12.65
C GLY A 106 9.20 12.26 11.80
N LYS A 107 10.16 13.00 12.36
CA LYS A 107 11.50 13.18 11.81
C LYS A 107 12.49 12.95 12.93
N ARG A 108 13.56 12.24 12.64
CA ARG A 108 14.61 11.97 13.63
C ARG A 108 15.94 11.69 12.96
N GLU A 109 16.99 11.90 13.70
CA GLU A 109 18.34 11.46 13.33
C GLU A 109 18.75 10.37 14.31
N GLU A 110 19.22 9.24 13.78
CA GLU A 110 19.58 8.09 14.58
C GLU A 110 20.74 7.37 13.91
N ASP A 111 21.81 7.15 14.66
CA ASP A 111 23.04 6.48 14.16
C ASP A 111 23.58 7.13 12.86
N GLY A 112 23.51 8.43 12.74
CA GLY A 112 23.97 9.18 11.57
C GLY A 112 23.01 9.13 10.39
N GLN A 113 21.85 8.52 10.54
CA GLN A 113 20.81 8.47 9.51
C GLN A 113 19.72 9.49 9.76
N LYS A 114 19.28 10.13 8.69
CA LYS A 114 18.13 11.05 8.70
C LYS A 114 16.89 10.25 8.32
N LEU A 115 16.01 10.03 9.29
CA LEU A 115 14.86 9.15 9.15
C LEU A 115 13.56 9.94 9.25
N ILE A 116 12.58 9.54 8.43
CA ILE A 116 11.20 9.97 8.60
C ILE A 116 10.32 8.75 8.88
N ASP A 117 9.36 8.96 9.77
CA ASP A 117 8.32 7.96 10.04
C ASP A 117 7.03 8.39 9.35
N LEU A 118 6.28 7.41 8.84
CA LEU A 118 5.08 7.66 8.05
C LEU A 118 3.95 6.73 8.50
N ALA A 119 2.75 7.27 8.55
CA ALA A 119 1.53 6.49 8.66
C ALA A 119 1.02 6.21 7.25
N VAL A 120 0.68 4.97 6.96
CA VAL A 120 0.27 4.52 5.62
C VAL A 120 -1.06 3.80 5.69
N THR A 121 -1.97 4.13 4.77
CA THR A 121 -3.31 3.55 4.72
C THR A 121 -3.76 3.38 3.29
N LEU A 122 -4.41 2.25 2.99
CA LEU A 122 -5.11 2.03 1.73
C LEU A 122 -6.60 1.87 2.06
N SER A 123 -7.45 2.68 1.45
CA SER A 123 -8.89 2.74 1.73
C SER A 123 -9.71 2.65 0.45
N ASN A 124 -11.00 2.30 0.57
CA ASN A 124 -11.93 2.47 -0.53
C ASN A 124 -12.60 3.85 -0.48
N GLY A 125 -13.37 4.21 -1.49
CA GLY A 125 -14.05 5.50 -1.56
C GLY A 125 -15.18 5.69 -0.54
N GLU A 126 -15.52 4.65 0.23
CA GLU A 126 -16.58 4.66 1.24
C GLU A 126 -16.02 4.78 2.67
N GLY A 127 -14.74 5.08 2.81
CA GLY A 127 -14.09 5.29 4.11
C GLY A 127 -13.70 4.02 4.84
N GLU A 128 -13.69 2.87 4.15
CA GLU A 128 -13.22 1.62 4.74
C GLU A 128 -11.72 1.46 4.56
N ASP A 129 -11.00 1.38 5.68
CA ASP A 129 -9.56 1.08 5.66
C ASP A 129 -9.34 -0.41 5.36
N LYS A 130 -8.59 -0.68 4.32
CA LYS A 130 -8.25 -2.05 3.89
C LYS A 130 -6.91 -2.50 4.45
N VAL A 131 -5.92 -1.62 4.38
CA VAL A 131 -4.56 -1.86 4.88
C VAL A 131 -4.14 -0.65 5.69
N VAL A 132 -3.63 -0.88 6.88
CA VAL A 132 -3.20 0.19 7.79
C VAL A 132 -1.84 -0.18 8.36
N GLY A 133 -0.92 0.77 8.36
CA GLY A 133 0.39 0.51 8.91
C GLY A 133 1.29 1.72 9.05
N GLU A 134 2.55 1.43 9.11
CA GLU A 134 3.59 2.43 9.30
C GLU A 134 4.83 2.08 8.51
N ALA A 135 5.62 3.08 8.20
CA ALA A 135 6.87 2.91 7.48
C ALA A 135 7.92 3.88 8.01
N THR A 136 9.17 3.55 7.74
CA THR A 136 10.31 4.43 8.01
C THR A 136 11.15 4.50 6.74
N ALA A 137 11.62 5.68 6.40
CA ALA A 137 12.49 5.90 5.26
C ALA A 137 13.71 6.71 5.67
N ALA A 138 14.85 6.37 5.07
CA ALA A 138 16.09 7.12 5.23
C ALA A 138 16.23 8.09 4.06
N LEU A 139 16.38 9.37 4.36
CA LEU A 139 16.52 10.43 3.35
C LEU A 139 17.90 11.10 3.45
N VAL A 140 18.26 11.78 2.41
CA VAL A 140 19.46 12.61 2.38
C VAL A 140 19.15 14.07 2.63
#